data_bb36d240bc160951188fb72291f79172
#
_entry.id   bb36d240bc160951188fb72291f79172
#
_cell.length_a   1.000
_cell.length_b   1.000
_cell.length_c   1.000
_cell.angle_alpha   90.00
_cell.angle_beta   90.00
_cell.angle_gamma   90.00
#
_symmetry.space_group_name_H-M   'P 1'
#
loop_
_entity.id
_entity.type
_entity.pdbx_description
1 polymer ?
#
loop_
_entity_poly.entity_id
_entity_poly.type
_entity_poly.pdbx_seq_one_letter_code
_entity_poly.pdbx_strand_id
1 'polypeptide(L)'
;MRLAGPDITPGESPAAWIADAKNKQYAAAKWPFPPATTPDEVARQKAYVEAAAQANMVIAEVGAWSNPIDPDTAKAGQAIRHCQESLALADEVGAKCCVNISGSRNPGKWDGPHPTNFDPEVFDMIVEVVRKIIDAVNPKRTFYCLETMPWIFPSGPEEYLALFKAIDRPGFAVHLDPVNLINCPERAYRNGAFIRECFRQLGAHIKSCHAKDIKLQEKLTLHLDECRPGTGTLDYGIFLQELSRLHPDTPLLLEHLPKEEYPLGAAHILEVARAHDLNFIQL
;
A
#
# COMPACT_ATOMS: atom_id res chain seq x y z
N MET A 1 -12.14 -10.16 2.33
CA MET A 1 -11.49 -8.90 1.89
C MET A 1 -12.10 -7.71 2.62
N ARG A 2 -11.36 -6.63 2.80
CA ARG A 2 -11.84 -5.39 3.42
C ARG A 2 -11.54 -4.21 2.49
N LEU A 3 -12.56 -3.42 2.16
CA LEU A 3 -12.38 -2.20 1.37
C LEU A 3 -12.03 -1.04 2.28
N ALA A 4 -11.21 -0.12 1.79
CA ALA A 4 -10.79 1.10 2.46
C ALA A 4 -10.56 2.24 1.45
N GLY A 5 -10.49 3.46 1.95
CA GLY A 5 -10.08 4.64 1.19
C GLY A 5 -9.53 5.71 2.12
N PRO A 6 -8.71 6.64 1.60
CA PRO A 6 -8.09 7.71 2.40
C PRO A 6 -9.06 8.85 2.73
N ASP A 7 -10.26 8.81 2.17
CA ASP A 7 -11.29 9.84 2.36
C ASP A 7 -12.05 9.69 3.70
N ILE A 8 -11.69 8.71 4.54
CA ILE A 8 -12.17 8.63 5.93
C ILE A 8 -11.39 9.62 6.78
N THR A 9 -12.12 10.46 7.50
CA THR A 9 -11.51 11.40 8.46
C THR A 9 -11.63 10.85 9.89
N PRO A 10 -10.65 11.11 10.77
CA PRO A 10 -10.74 10.68 12.16
C PRO A 10 -11.94 11.30 12.89
N GLY A 11 -12.46 12.45 12.40
CA GLY A 11 -13.56 13.15 13.03
C GLY A 11 -13.20 13.68 14.44
N GLU A 12 -14.23 14.02 15.21
CA GLU A 12 -14.07 14.54 16.57
C GLU A 12 -13.96 13.42 17.64
N SER A 13 -14.24 12.18 17.26
CA SER A 13 -14.23 11.04 18.18
C SER A 13 -14.02 9.71 17.44
N PRO A 14 -13.58 8.65 18.17
CA PRO A 14 -13.51 7.30 17.59
C PRO A 14 -14.85 6.83 17.01
N ALA A 15 -15.96 7.15 17.63
CA ALA A 15 -17.29 6.79 17.13
C ALA A 15 -17.61 7.48 15.79
N ALA A 16 -17.24 8.74 15.62
CA ALA A 16 -17.41 9.48 14.36
C ALA A 16 -16.56 8.85 13.25
N TRP A 17 -15.33 8.44 13.54
CA TRP A 17 -14.46 7.74 12.59
C TRP A 17 -15.06 6.41 12.09
N ILE A 18 -15.58 5.60 13.02
CA ILE A 18 -16.27 4.35 12.69
C ILE A 18 -17.53 4.60 11.87
N ALA A 19 -18.31 5.62 12.24
CA ALA A 19 -19.53 5.98 11.51
C ALA A 19 -19.22 6.42 10.07
N ASP A 20 -18.16 7.21 9.86
CA ASP A 20 -17.73 7.64 8.52
C ASP A 20 -17.30 6.42 7.67
N ALA A 21 -16.54 5.48 8.25
CA ALA A 21 -16.18 4.24 7.57
C ALA A 21 -17.40 3.41 7.15
N LYS A 22 -18.37 3.24 8.07
CA LYS A 22 -19.64 2.54 7.77
C LYS A 22 -20.42 3.19 6.65
N ASN A 23 -20.55 4.50 6.67
CA ASN A 23 -21.28 5.25 5.65
C ASN A 23 -20.66 5.06 4.26
N LYS A 24 -19.36 4.85 4.18
CA LYS A 24 -18.62 4.59 2.93
C LYS A 24 -18.50 3.10 2.58
N GLN A 25 -19.08 2.22 3.38
CA GLN A 25 -18.98 0.76 3.25
C GLN A 25 -17.52 0.25 3.34
N TYR A 26 -16.69 0.91 4.15
CA TYR A 26 -15.33 0.51 4.40
C TYR A 26 -15.23 -0.28 5.70
N ALA A 27 -14.46 -1.36 5.67
CA ALA A 27 -14.17 -2.19 6.85
C ALA A 27 -12.67 -2.21 7.19
N ALA A 28 -11.91 -1.33 6.58
CA ALA A 28 -10.54 -1.04 6.93
C ALA A 28 -10.28 0.47 6.77
N ALA A 29 -9.25 0.97 7.44
CA ALA A 29 -8.86 2.38 7.38
C ALA A 29 -7.35 2.53 7.45
N LYS A 30 -6.82 3.54 6.77
CA LYS A 30 -5.49 4.07 6.99
C LYS A 30 -5.41 4.68 8.39
N TRP A 31 -4.28 4.51 9.09
CA TRP A 31 -4.10 5.15 10.39
C TRP A 31 -3.98 6.67 10.26
N PRO A 32 -4.80 7.46 10.98
CA PRO A 32 -4.92 8.88 10.69
C PRO A 32 -4.00 9.78 11.54
N PHE A 33 -3.21 9.22 12.46
CA PHE A 33 -2.41 10.03 13.38
C PHE A 33 -0.91 9.80 13.21
N PRO A 34 -0.08 10.83 13.46
CA PRO A 34 1.37 10.65 13.61
C PRO A 34 1.69 9.91 14.92
N PRO A 35 2.94 9.50 15.16
CA PRO A 35 3.38 9.00 16.46
C PRO A 35 3.02 9.97 17.58
N ALA A 36 2.47 9.44 18.67
CA ALA A 36 2.08 10.24 19.82
C ALA A 36 3.31 10.80 20.56
N THR A 37 3.24 12.06 20.97
CA THR A 37 4.31 12.77 21.69
C THR A 37 3.93 13.14 23.12
N THR A 38 2.64 13.03 23.45
CA THR A 38 2.10 13.36 24.78
C THR A 38 1.24 12.23 25.33
N PRO A 39 1.07 12.12 26.67
CA PRO A 39 0.18 11.13 27.26
C PRO A 39 -1.27 11.23 26.77
N ASP A 40 -1.77 12.44 26.50
CA ASP A 40 -3.13 12.65 25.98
C ASP A 40 -3.28 12.13 24.55
N GLU A 41 -2.27 12.31 23.71
CA GLU A 41 -2.25 11.74 22.36
C GLU A 41 -2.21 10.21 22.41
N VAL A 42 -1.41 9.62 23.30
CA VAL A 42 -1.37 8.17 23.51
C VAL A 42 -2.75 7.66 23.92
N ALA A 43 -3.39 8.29 24.91
CA ALA A 43 -4.72 7.91 25.38
C ALA A 43 -5.76 8.02 24.24
N ARG A 44 -5.72 9.10 23.47
CA ARG A 44 -6.58 9.30 22.30
C ARG A 44 -6.38 8.20 21.28
N GLN A 45 -5.14 7.93 20.85
CA GLN A 45 -4.84 6.91 19.83
C GLN A 45 -5.29 5.51 20.30
N LYS A 46 -5.09 5.18 21.58
CA LYS A 46 -5.58 3.94 22.17
C LYS A 46 -7.10 3.80 22.04
N ALA A 47 -7.86 4.87 22.29
CA ALA A 47 -9.31 4.86 22.13
C ALA A 47 -9.75 4.58 20.68
N TYR A 48 -9.01 5.08 19.68
CA TYR A 48 -9.27 4.77 18.25
C TYR A 48 -8.95 3.31 17.91
N VAL A 49 -7.86 2.75 18.42
CA VAL A 49 -7.52 1.32 18.26
C VAL A 49 -8.61 0.44 18.87
N GLU A 50 -9.07 0.76 20.10
CA GLU A 50 -10.13 0.02 20.77
C GLU A 50 -11.46 0.10 20.00
N ALA A 51 -11.83 1.29 19.50
CA ALA A 51 -13.04 1.47 18.70
C ALA A 51 -12.98 0.69 17.38
N ALA A 52 -11.84 0.69 16.70
CA ALA A 52 -11.63 -0.11 15.48
C ALA A 52 -11.82 -1.60 15.77
N ALA A 53 -11.20 -2.11 16.84
CA ALA A 53 -11.33 -3.52 17.27
C ALA A 53 -12.79 -3.89 17.60
N GLN A 54 -13.49 -3.04 18.37
CA GLN A 54 -14.90 -3.27 18.74
C GLN A 54 -15.84 -3.25 17.53
N ALA A 55 -15.54 -2.40 16.52
CA ALA A 55 -16.31 -2.32 15.29
C ALA A 55 -15.89 -3.37 14.25
N ASN A 56 -14.94 -4.25 14.54
CA ASN A 56 -14.33 -5.16 13.57
C ASN A 56 -13.72 -4.42 12.36
N MET A 57 -13.23 -3.19 12.54
CA MET A 57 -12.51 -2.44 11.53
C MET A 57 -11.01 -2.73 11.61
N VAL A 58 -10.38 -3.02 10.49
CA VAL A 58 -8.93 -3.27 10.40
C VAL A 58 -8.20 -1.94 10.19
N ILE A 59 -7.13 -1.72 10.92
CA ILE A 59 -6.15 -0.69 10.57
C ILE A 59 -5.30 -1.25 9.43
N ALA A 60 -5.50 -0.72 8.24
CA ALA A 60 -4.89 -1.25 7.02
C ALA A 60 -3.39 -0.98 6.98
N GLU A 61 -3.02 0.28 7.19
CA GLU A 61 -1.64 0.71 7.03
C GLU A 61 -1.31 1.97 7.83
N VAL A 62 -0.03 2.11 8.14
CA VAL A 62 0.64 3.36 8.52
C VAL A 62 1.58 3.74 7.38
N GLY A 63 1.36 4.89 6.75
CA GLY A 63 2.23 5.39 5.67
C GLY A 63 3.52 5.97 6.23
N ALA A 64 4.66 5.60 5.65
CA ALA A 64 5.99 6.12 5.95
C ALA A 64 6.61 6.86 4.75
N TRP A 65 5.76 7.50 3.95
CA TRP A 65 6.09 8.09 2.65
C TRP A 65 7.28 9.04 2.73
N SER A 66 8.43 8.56 2.26
CA SER A 66 9.71 9.26 2.31
C SER A 66 10.75 8.59 1.42
N ASN A 67 11.89 9.25 1.20
CA ASN A 67 12.97 8.74 0.37
C ASN A 67 14.18 8.26 1.21
N PRO A 68 14.23 7.00 1.65
CA PRO A 68 15.31 6.50 2.50
C PRO A 68 16.63 6.25 1.75
N ILE A 69 16.63 6.38 0.42
CA ILE A 69 17.83 6.31 -0.43
C ILE A 69 18.13 7.62 -1.15
N ASP A 70 17.67 8.76 -0.61
CA ASP A 70 17.92 10.09 -1.18
C ASP A 70 19.42 10.30 -1.44
N PRO A 71 19.83 10.94 -2.57
CA PRO A 71 21.23 11.32 -2.81
C PRO A 71 21.85 12.17 -1.69
N ASP A 72 21.04 13.01 -1.04
CA ASP A 72 21.41 13.73 0.16
C ASP A 72 21.35 12.81 1.39
N THR A 73 22.50 12.49 1.94
CA THR A 73 22.62 11.56 3.07
C THR A 73 21.92 12.05 4.34
N ALA A 74 21.78 13.36 4.54
CA ALA A 74 21.05 13.92 5.67
C ALA A 74 19.54 13.69 5.53
N LYS A 75 18.99 13.90 4.31
CA LYS A 75 17.60 13.59 4.00
C LYS A 75 17.32 12.10 4.08
N ALA A 76 18.20 11.25 3.52
CA ALA A 76 18.09 9.80 3.63
C ALA A 76 18.07 9.35 5.09
N GLY A 77 18.95 9.92 5.94
CA GLY A 77 18.98 9.64 7.37
C GLY A 77 17.70 10.05 8.11
N GLN A 78 17.09 11.17 7.74
CA GLN A 78 15.78 11.60 8.27
C GLN A 78 14.65 10.67 7.83
N ALA A 79 14.63 10.29 6.55
CA ALA A 79 13.65 9.37 6.00
C ALA A 79 13.72 7.98 6.66
N ILE A 80 14.93 7.46 6.92
CA ILE A 80 15.11 6.18 7.63
C ILE A 80 14.54 6.27 9.05
N ARG A 81 14.79 7.35 9.80
CA ARG A 81 14.20 7.54 11.14
C ARG A 81 12.68 7.62 11.07
N HIS A 82 12.14 8.37 10.13
CA HIS A 82 10.69 8.44 9.91
C HIS A 82 10.08 7.07 9.61
N CYS A 83 10.73 6.24 8.79
CA CYS A 83 10.30 4.86 8.53
C CYS A 83 10.34 4.00 9.81
N GLN A 84 11.36 4.15 10.64
CA GLN A 84 11.47 3.43 11.91
C GLN A 84 10.35 3.82 12.89
N GLU A 85 10.08 5.11 13.03
CA GLU A 85 8.99 5.64 13.88
C GLU A 85 7.61 5.20 13.38
N SER A 86 7.39 5.24 12.06
CA SER A 86 6.15 4.78 11.44
C SER A 86 5.95 3.27 11.57
N LEU A 87 7.02 2.47 11.45
CA LEU A 87 6.95 1.02 11.65
C LEU A 87 6.66 0.66 13.11
N ALA A 88 7.27 1.38 14.06
CA ALA A 88 6.99 1.20 15.49
C ALA A 88 5.52 1.55 15.81
N LEU A 89 5.01 2.64 15.27
CA LEU A 89 3.61 3.03 15.39
C LEU A 89 2.68 1.95 14.77
N ALA A 90 3.00 1.45 13.57
CA ALA A 90 2.22 0.40 12.94
C ALA A 90 2.14 -0.87 13.79
N ASP A 91 3.24 -1.24 14.44
CA ASP A 91 3.28 -2.37 15.38
C ASP A 91 2.47 -2.09 16.64
N GLU A 92 2.53 -0.88 17.18
CA GLU A 92 1.77 -0.45 18.35
C GLU A 92 0.25 -0.48 18.09
N VAL A 93 -0.20 0.09 16.98
CA VAL A 93 -1.64 0.17 16.64
C VAL A 93 -2.18 -1.12 16.01
N GLY A 94 -1.32 -2.08 15.68
CA GLY A 94 -1.69 -3.35 15.07
C GLY A 94 -2.14 -3.22 13.61
N ALA A 95 -1.54 -2.29 12.86
CA ALA A 95 -1.78 -2.15 11.44
C ALA A 95 -1.28 -3.38 10.66
N LYS A 96 -1.93 -3.70 9.53
CA LYS A 96 -1.50 -4.82 8.67
C LYS A 96 -0.10 -4.60 8.10
N CYS A 97 0.27 -3.34 7.82
CA CYS A 97 1.63 -2.98 7.42
C CYS A 97 1.98 -1.52 7.75
N CYS A 98 3.28 -1.25 7.78
CA CYS A 98 3.86 0.06 7.55
C CYS A 98 4.31 0.10 6.09
N VAL A 99 3.81 1.03 5.29
CA VAL A 99 4.05 1.09 3.86
C VAL A 99 4.90 2.29 3.47
N ASN A 100 5.86 2.06 2.59
CA ASN A 100 6.65 3.08 1.90
C ASN A 100 7.02 2.57 0.49
N ILE A 101 7.51 3.44 -0.36
CA ILE A 101 8.26 3.05 -1.55
C ILE A 101 9.74 2.80 -1.18
N SER A 102 10.49 2.18 -2.07
CA SER A 102 11.94 2.00 -1.84
C SER A 102 12.73 3.31 -1.86
N GLY A 103 12.16 4.37 -2.44
CA GLY A 103 12.76 5.69 -2.61
C GLY A 103 13.13 6.00 -4.05
N SER A 104 14.05 6.94 -4.26
CA SER A 104 14.58 7.32 -5.57
C SER A 104 15.94 7.99 -5.46
N ARG A 105 16.75 7.87 -6.50
CA ARG A 105 18.00 8.63 -6.68
C ARG A 105 17.79 10.00 -7.33
N ASN A 106 16.53 10.41 -7.59
CA ASN A 106 16.21 11.71 -8.17
C ASN A 106 16.36 12.83 -7.11
N PRO A 107 17.29 13.80 -7.32
CA PRO A 107 17.52 14.86 -6.33
C PRO A 107 16.40 15.91 -6.29
N GLY A 108 15.57 15.97 -7.33
CA GLY A 108 14.50 16.99 -7.47
C GLY A 108 13.11 16.50 -7.06
N LYS A 109 12.90 15.18 -7.03
CA LYS A 109 11.62 14.58 -6.69
C LYS A 109 11.84 13.29 -5.91
N TRP A 110 11.38 13.23 -4.68
CA TRP A 110 11.64 12.16 -3.71
C TRP A 110 11.21 10.75 -4.18
N ASP A 111 10.22 10.68 -5.06
CA ASP A 111 9.62 9.48 -5.64
C ASP A 111 9.80 9.41 -7.18
N GLY A 112 10.58 10.33 -7.77
CA GLY A 112 10.65 10.52 -9.23
C GLY A 112 11.52 9.50 -9.97
N PRO A 113 11.35 9.37 -11.30
CA PRO A 113 12.24 8.56 -12.13
C PRO A 113 13.65 9.12 -12.13
N HIS A 114 14.65 8.23 -12.19
CA HIS A 114 16.05 8.59 -12.33
C HIS A 114 16.81 7.49 -13.09
N PRO A 115 17.78 7.81 -13.96
CA PRO A 115 18.50 6.82 -14.76
C PRO A 115 19.15 5.69 -13.93
N THR A 116 19.63 6.01 -12.73
CA THR A 116 20.33 5.03 -11.88
C THR A 116 19.43 4.23 -10.95
N ASN A 117 18.10 4.44 -10.98
CA ASN A 117 17.20 3.74 -10.06
C ASN A 117 17.20 2.21 -10.23
N PHE A 118 17.66 1.71 -11.39
CA PHE A 118 17.78 0.28 -11.65
C PHE A 118 19.25 -0.22 -11.63
N ASP A 119 20.19 0.60 -11.17
CA ASP A 119 21.56 0.14 -11.00
C ASP A 119 21.66 -0.89 -9.86
N PRO A 120 22.56 -1.90 -9.97
CA PRO A 120 22.74 -2.91 -8.91
C PRO A 120 23.06 -2.32 -7.55
N GLU A 121 23.79 -1.22 -7.50
CA GLU A 121 24.15 -0.51 -6.26
C GLU A 121 22.91 0.06 -5.55
N VAL A 122 21.87 0.44 -6.31
CA VAL A 122 20.60 0.92 -5.75
C VAL A 122 19.80 -0.25 -5.15
N PHE A 123 19.85 -1.42 -5.78
CA PHE A 123 19.27 -2.63 -5.18
C PHE A 123 19.92 -2.93 -3.83
N ASP A 124 21.24 -2.91 -3.74
CA ASP A 124 21.96 -3.14 -2.50
C ASP A 124 21.66 -2.07 -1.43
N MET A 125 21.56 -0.79 -1.81
CA MET A 125 21.12 0.29 -0.91
C MET A 125 19.72 0.02 -0.33
N ILE A 126 18.77 -0.43 -1.15
CA ILE A 126 17.41 -0.77 -0.70
C ILE A 126 17.47 -1.89 0.33
N VAL A 127 18.25 -2.95 0.06
CA VAL A 127 18.42 -4.08 0.97
C VAL A 127 18.97 -3.62 2.33
N GLU A 128 20.03 -2.82 2.33
CA GLU A 128 20.66 -2.31 3.55
C GLU A 128 19.70 -1.42 4.36
N VAL A 129 19.00 -0.52 3.68
CA VAL A 129 18.06 0.41 4.32
C VAL A 129 16.86 -0.33 4.92
N VAL A 130 16.26 -1.27 4.19
CA VAL A 130 15.13 -2.06 4.70
C VAL A 130 15.55 -2.90 5.91
N ARG A 131 16.72 -3.54 5.87
CA ARG A 131 17.29 -4.24 7.04
C ARG A 131 17.43 -3.30 8.24
N LYS A 132 18.05 -2.13 8.03
CA LYS A 132 18.26 -1.12 9.08
C LYS A 132 16.95 -0.65 9.72
N ILE A 133 15.88 -0.49 8.91
CA ILE A 133 14.56 -0.10 9.41
C ILE A 133 13.95 -1.22 10.24
N ILE A 134 13.92 -2.44 9.72
CA ILE A 134 13.31 -3.59 10.40
C ILE A 134 14.08 -3.97 11.66
N ASP A 135 15.41 -4.04 11.59
CA ASP A 135 16.25 -4.46 12.72
C ASP A 135 16.16 -3.49 13.90
N ALA A 136 15.98 -2.18 13.64
CA ALA A 136 15.85 -1.17 14.69
C ALA A 136 14.53 -1.30 15.47
N VAL A 137 13.45 -1.75 14.82
CA VAL A 137 12.09 -1.84 15.41
C VAL A 137 11.78 -3.27 15.86
N ASN A 138 12.20 -4.27 15.08
CA ASN A 138 11.89 -5.68 15.30
C ASN A 138 10.38 -5.93 15.49
N PRO A 139 9.54 -5.55 14.51
CA PRO A 139 8.09 -5.55 14.65
C PRO A 139 7.56 -6.97 14.93
N LYS A 140 6.46 -7.07 15.71
CA LYS A 140 5.85 -8.34 16.15
C LYS A 140 4.48 -8.59 15.55
N ARG A 141 3.75 -7.54 15.19
CA ARG A 141 2.35 -7.61 14.75
C ARG A 141 2.12 -7.04 13.36
N THR A 142 3.11 -6.35 12.83
CA THR A 142 3.07 -5.67 11.54
C THR A 142 4.27 -6.02 10.67
N PHE A 143 4.32 -5.49 9.46
CA PHE A 143 5.39 -5.68 8.50
C PHE A 143 5.80 -4.34 7.90
N TYR A 144 7.07 -4.19 7.55
CA TYR A 144 7.52 -3.12 6.67
C TYR A 144 7.31 -3.57 5.23
N CYS A 145 6.45 -2.89 4.52
CA CYS A 145 6.10 -3.22 3.15
C CYS A 145 6.63 -2.15 2.18
N LEU A 146 7.16 -2.59 1.05
CA LEU A 146 7.41 -1.71 -0.07
C LEU A 146 6.22 -1.75 -1.02
N GLU A 147 5.76 -0.58 -1.44
CA GLU A 147 4.90 -0.41 -2.60
C GLU A 147 5.76 -0.37 -3.85
N THR A 148 5.27 -0.97 -4.91
CA THR A 148 5.92 -0.94 -6.22
C THR A 148 5.84 0.42 -6.87
N MET A 149 6.92 0.78 -7.58
CA MET A 149 6.96 1.96 -8.45
C MET A 149 7.42 1.54 -9.84
N PRO A 150 6.94 2.20 -10.92
CA PRO A 150 7.24 1.76 -12.28
C PRO A 150 8.70 2.01 -12.73
N TRP A 151 9.50 2.73 -11.95
CA TRP A 151 10.84 3.20 -12.32
C TRP A 151 11.93 2.97 -11.27
N ILE A 152 11.70 2.04 -10.33
CA ILE A 152 12.70 1.59 -9.34
C ILE A 152 12.36 0.18 -8.86
N PHE A 153 13.31 -0.52 -8.26
CA PHE A 153 13.07 -1.81 -7.59
C PHE A 153 12.09 -1.68 -6.40
N PRO A 154 11.15 -2.60 -6.23
CA PRO A 154 10.78 -3.65 -7.16
C PRO A 154 9.79 -3.15 -8.23
N SER A 155 10.02 -3.48 -9.49
CA SER A 155 9.12 -3.20 -10.62
C SER A 155 8.45 -4.47 -11.19
N GLY A 156 8.55 -5.57 -10.45
CA GLY A 156 7.98 -6.88 -10.80
C GLY A 156 8.05 -7.87 -9.65
N PRO A 157 7.30 -8.99 -9.76
CA PRO A 157 7.27 -10.01 -8.72
C PRO A 157 8.62 -10.72 -8.55
N GLU A 158 9.39 -10.91 -9.59
CA GLU A 158 10.72 -11.53 -9.55
C GLU A 158 11.71 -10.68 -8.73
N GLU A 159 11.63 -9.37 -8.86
CA GLU A 159 12.47 -8.45 -8.09
C GLU A 159 12.07 -8.42 -6.61
N TYR A 160 10.78 -8.56 -6.29
CA TYR A 160 10.35 -8.77 -4.92
C TYR A 160 10.95 -10.05 -4.32
N LEU A 161 10.95 -11.16 -5.06
CA LEU A 161 11.55 -12.40 -4.59
C LEU A 161 13.06 -12.26 -4.39
N ALA A 162 13.73 -11.50 -5.25
CA ALA A 162 15.15 -11.18 -5.06
C ALA A 162 15.37 -10.34 -3.80
N LEU A 163 14.52 -9.33 -3.55
CA LEU A 163 14.56 -8.53 -2.32
C LEU A 163 14.27 -9.37 -1.07
N PHE A 164 13.29 -10.28 -1.09
CA PHE A 164 13.04 -11.19 0.04
C PHE A 164 14.27 -12.01 0.40
N LYS A 165 14.91 -12.59 -0.61
CA LYS A 165 16.14 -13.36 -0.42
C LYS A 165 17.29 -12.52 0.11
N ALA A 166 17.45 -11.29 -0.42
CA ALA A 166 18.56 -10.42 -0.04
C ALA A 166 18.33 -9.77 1.33
N ILE A 167 17.12 -9.30 1.63
CA ILE A 167 16.78 -8.66 2.92
C ILE A 167 16.83 -9.69 4.05
N ASP A 168 16.28 -10.88 3.85
CA ASP A 168 16.28 -11.99 4.82
C ASP A 168 15.82 -11.54 6.22
N ARG A 169 14.64 -10.90 6.29
CA ARG A 169 14.01 -10.46 7.53
C ARG A 169 12.53 -10.83 7.53
N PRO A 170 12.01 -11.50 8.57
CA PRO A 170 10.61 -11.91 8.64
C PRO A 170 9.63 -10.71 8.71
N GLY A 171 10.12 -9.54 9.12
CA GLY A 171 9.35 -8.30 9.15
C GLY A 171 9.20 -7.61 7.79
N PHE A 172 9.75 -8.15 6.68
CA PHE A 172 9.58 -7.62 5.34
C PHE A 172 8.39 -8.27 4.63
N ALA A 173 7.56 -7.46 3.93
CA ALA A 173 6.41 -7.97 3.20
C ALA A 173 6.07 -7.09 1.98
N VAL A 174 4.97 -7.42 1.29
CA VAL A 174 4.51 -6.77 0.06
C VAL A 174 3.30 -5.89 0.34
N HIS A 175 3.35 -4.67 -0.18
CA HIS A 175 2.18 -3.86 -0.48
C HIS A 175 1.99 -3.91 -2.00
N LEU A 176 0.95 -4.58 -2.47
CA LEU A 176 0.78 -4.80 -3.91
C LEU A 176 -0.06 -3.69 -4.52
N ASP A 177 0.54 -2.93 -5.43
CA ASP A 177 -0.15 -2.07 -6.38
C ASP A 177 0.07 -2.61 -7.80
N PRO A 178 -0.90 -3.32 -8.36
CA PRO A 178 -0.73 -3.90 -9.69
C PRO A 178 -0.67 -2.84 -10.79
N VAL A 179 -1.28 -1.66 -10.60
CA VAL A 179 -1.25 -0.58 -11.60
C VAL A 179 0.16 -0.02 -11.75
N ASN A 180 0.88 0.19 -10.65
CA ASN A 180 2.27 0.64 -10.68
C ASN A 180 3.22 -0.38 -11.33
N LEU A 181 2.82 -1.64 -11.41
CA LEU A 181 3.57 -2.69 -12.12
C LEU A 181 3.24 -2.79 -13.62
N ILE A 182 2.11 -2.21 -14.08
CA ILE A 182 1.71 -2.20 -15.49
C ILE A 182 2.43 -1.04 -16.19
N ASN A 183 3.67 -1.28 -16.60
CA ASN A 183 4.57 -0.27 -17.15
C ASN A 183 4.87 -0.45 -18.65
N CYS A 184 4.18 -1.34 -19.34
CA CYS A 184 4.31 -1.57 -20.77
C CYS A 184 2.99 -2.06 -21.39
N PRO A 185 2.82 -1.95 -22.73
CA PRO A 185 1.60 -2.38 -23.42
C PRO A 185 1.26 -3.86 -23.22
N GLU A 186 2.26 -4.73 -23.16
CA GLU A 186 2.02 -6.16 -22.98
C GLU A 186 1.35 -6.45 -21.62
N ARG A 187 1.85 -5.83 -20.55
CA ARG A 187 1.23 -5.94 -19.22
C ARG A 187 -0.15 -5.29 -19.19
N ALA A 188 -0.35 -4.15 -19.87
CA ALA A 188 -1.65 -3.49 -19.96
C ALA A 188 -2.69 -4.37 -20.67
N TYR A 189 -2.36 -4.97 -21.81
CA TYR A 189 -3.28 -5.83 -22.56
C TYR A 189 -3.54 -7.18 -21.90
N ARG A 190 -2.63 -7.67 -21.07
CA ARG A 190 -2.71 -8.97 -20.39
C ARG A 190 -2.70 -8.83 -18.87
N ASN A 191 -3.24 -7.69 -18.36
CA ASN A 191 -3.13 -7.35 -16.95
C ASN A 191 -3.75 -8.42 -16.02
N GLY A 192 -4.85 -9.06 -16.38
CA GLY A 192 -5.41 -10.16 -15.58
C GLY A 192 -4.46 -11.35 -15.43
N ALA A 193 -3.75 -11.75 -16.50
CA ALA A 193 -2.74 -12.81 -16.41
C ALA A 193 -1.53 -12.37 -15.56
N PHE A 194 -1.12 -11.11 -15.71
CA PHE A 194 -0.03 -10.53 -14.93
C PHE A 194 -0.38 -10.43 -13.44
N ILE A 195 -1.60 -10.01 -13.10
CA ILE A 195 -2.11 -9.99 -11.72
C ILE A 195 -2.06 -11.39 -11.11
N ARG A 196 -2.56 -12.42 -11.81
CA ARG A 196 -2.47 -13.81 -11.33
C ARG A 196 -1.03 -14.22 -11.04
N GLU A 197 -0.10 -13.83 -11.89
CA GLU A 197 1.32 -14.13 -11.70
C GLU A 197 1.88 -13.44 -10.45
N CYS A 198 1.54 -12.17 -10.21
CA CYS A 198 1.90 -11.47 -8.99
C CYS A 198 1.38 -12.21 -7.75
N PHE A 199 0.11 -12.58 -7.72
CA PHE A 199 -0.46 -13.32 -6.58
C PHE A 199 0.12 -14.73 -6.43
N ARG A 200 0.39 -15.44 -7.53
CA ARG A 200 1.03 -16.75 -7.51
C ARG A 200 2.42 -16.70 -6.87
N GLN A 201 3.21 -15.68 -7.19
CA GLN A 201 4.58 -15.53 -6.68
C GLN A 201 4.61 -14.91 -5.28
N LEU A 202 3.76 -13.93 -5.00
CA LEU A 202 3.87 -13.05 -3.83
C LEU A 202 2.75 -13.26 -2.80
N GLY A 203 1.70 -14.02 -3.11
CA GLY A 203 0.47 -14.08 -2.32
C GLY A 203 0.67 -14.29 -0.83
N ALA A 204 1.57 -15.18 -0.43
CA ALA A 204 1.89 -15.43 0.98
C ALA A 204 2.47 -14.20 1.72
N HIS A 205 3.04 -13.25 0.98
CA HIS A 205 3.71 -12.08 1.49
C HIS A 205 2.88 -10.79 1.40
N ILE A 206 1.79 -10.78 0.62
CA ILE A 206 0.92 -9.60 0.45
C ILE A 206 0.17 -9.32 1.76
N LYS A 207 0.32 -8.09 2.29
CA LYS A 207 -0.36 -7.65 3.52
C LYS A 207 -1.41 -6.58 3.26
N SER A 208 -1.29 -5.84 2.16
CA SER A 208 -2.19 -4.79 1.74
C SER A 208 -2.10 -4.61 0.23
N CYS A 209 -3.15 -4.07 -0.40
CA CYS A 209 -3.18 -3.73 -1.82
C CYS A 209 -3.76 -2.33 -2.04
N HIS A 210 -3.26 -1.63 -3.08
CA HIS A 210 -3.94 -0.45 -3.61
C HIS A 210 -4.89 -0.80 -4.75
N ALA A 211 -5.98 -0.04 -4.82
CA ALA A 211 -7.00 -0.13 -5.86
C ALA A 211 -6.97 1.13 -6.72
N LYS A 212 -6.33 1.01 -7.85
CA LYS A 212 -6.28 1.99 -8.95
C LYS A 212 -6.80 1.34 -10.22
N ASP A 213 -6.94 2.10 -11.28
CA ASP A 213 -7.17 1.57 -12.62
C ASP A 213 -6.20 2.22 -13.60
N ILE A 214 -6.06 1.66 -14.79
CA ILE A 214 -5.07 2.10 -15.77
C ILE A 214 -5.64 2.13 -17.16
N LYS A 215 -5.26 3.14 -17.92
CA LYS A 215 -5.67 3.31 -19.30
C LYS A 215 -4.47 3.55 -20.21
N LEU A 216 -4.31 2.68 -21.21
CA LEU A 216 -3.38 2.92 -22.30
C LEU A 216 -4.05 3.90 -23.28
N GLN A 217 -3.42 5.07 -23.46
CA GLN A 217 -3.91 6.11 -24.35
C GLN A 217 -3.53 5.83 -25.81
N GLU A 218 -4.41 6.17 -26.73
CA GLU A 218 -4.13 6.13 -28.18
C GLU A 218 -3.27 7.34 -28.62
N LYS A 219 -2.07 7.44 -28.05
CA LYS A 219 -1.11 8.53 -28.31
C LYS A 219 0.28 7.98 -28.55
N LEU A 220 0.98 8.55 -29.52
CA LEU A 220 2.42 8.40 -29.68
C LEU A 220 3.12 9.43 -28.76
N THR A 221 4.12 9.08 -27.94
CA THR A 221 4.60 7.73 -27.70
C THR A 221 3.70 6.99 -26.70
N LEU A 222 4.22 6.06 -25.90
CA LEU A 222 3.45 5.29 -24.92
C LEU A 222 2.98 6.19 -23.76
N HIS A 223 1.67 6.19 -23.48
CA HIS A 223 1.06 6.84 -22.31
C HIS A 223 0.15 5.85 -21.58
N LEU A 224 0.56 5.50 -20.38
CA LEU A 224 -0.23 4.70 -19.42
C LEU A 224 -0.63 5.64 -18.29
N ASP A 225 -1.91 5.97 -18.25
CA ASP A 225 -2.44 6.90 -17.26
C ASP A 225 -3.20 6.15 -16.18
N GLU A 226 -2.90 6.49 -14.91
CA GLU A 226 -3.72 6.09 -13.78
C GLU A 226 -5.10 6.74 -13.88
N CYS A 227 -6.13 5.99 -13.54
CA CYS A 227 -7.51 6.48 -13.53
C CYS A 227 -8.35 5.79 -12.45
N ARG A 228 -9.59 6.27 -12.27
CA ARG A 228 -10.51 5.73 -11.28
C ARG A 228 -10.92 4.27 -11.62
N PRO A 229 -10.99 3.37 -10.63
CA PRO A 229 -11.55 2.03 -10.81
C PRO A 229 -12.87 2.03 -11.57
N GLY A 230 -12.91 1.26 -12.67
CA GLY A 230 -14.03 1.18 -13.60
C GLY A 230 -13.99 2.14 -14.78
N THR A 231 -12.94 2.94 -14.94
CA THR A 231 -12.75 3.82 -16.11
C THR A 231 -11.56 3.45 -16.97
N GLY A 232 -10.76 2.49 -16.50
CA GLY A 232 -9.62 1.91 -17.21
C GLY A 232 -9.90 0.51 -17.73
N THR A 233 -8.85 -0.29 -17.76
CA THR A 233 -8.86 -1.66 -18.31
C THR A 233 -8.33 -2.72 -17.34
N LEU A 234 -8.13 -2.38 -16.06
CA LEU A 234 -7.67 -3.35 -15.07
C LEU A 234 -8.72 -4.46 -14.89
N ASP A 235 -8.29 -5.70 -14.92
CA ASP A 235 -9.16 -6.87 -14.69
C ASP A 235 -9.47 -7.01 -13.20
N TYR A 236 -10.42 -6.22 -12.72
CA TYR A 236 -10.89 -6.27 -11.34
C TYR A 236 -11.52 -7.62 -10.97
N GLY A 237 -12.12 -8.34 -11.94
CA GLY A 237 -12.65 -9.68 -11.69
C GLY A 237 -11.55 -10.63 -11.21
N ILE A 238 -10.43 -10.67 -11.93
CA ILE A 238 -9.26 -11.46 -11.56
C ILE A 238 -8.61 -10.92 -10.28
N PHE A 239 -8.44 -9.62 -10.17
CA PHE A 239 -7.79 -9.02 -9.00
C PHE A 239 -8.53 -9.40 -7.70
N LEU A 240 -9.85 -9.27 -7.68
CA LEU A 240 -10.66 -9.60 -6.50
C LEU A 240 -10.73 -11.10 -6.23
N GLN A 241 -10.75 -11.94 -7.28
CA GLN A 241 -10.66 -13.39 -7.12
C GLN A 241 -9.36 -13.83 -6.45
N GLU A 242 -8.22 -13.29 -6.89
CA GLU A 242 -6.92 -13.61 -6.28
C GLU A 242 -6.82 -13.05 -4.86
N LEU A 243 -7.24 -11.80 -4.64
CA LEU A 243 -7.26 -11.18 -3.31
C LEU A 243 -8.13 -11.96 -2.31
N SER A 244 -9.27 -12.51 -2.76
CA SER A 244 -10.18 -13.29 -1.91
C SER A 244 -9.58 -14.59 -1.37
N ARG A 245 -8.51 -15.09 -1.98
CA ARG A 245 -7.77 -16.29 -1.54
C ARG A 245 -6.77 -16.00 -0.43
N LEU A 246 -6.47 -14.72 -0.19
CA LEU A 246 -5.60 -14.29 0.92
C LEU A 246 -6.37 -14.28 2.24
N HIS A 247 -5.69 -13.82 3.29
CA HIS A 247 -6.35 -13.65 4.60
C HIS A 247 -7.57 -12.72 4.46
N PRO A 248 -8.73 -13.04 5.06
CA PRO A 248 -9.95 -12.25 4.89
C PRO A 248 -9.81 -10.79 5.37
N ASP A 249 -8.84 -10.51 6.23
CA ASP A 249 -8.51 -9.15 6.68
C ASP A 249 -7.52 -8.41 5.78
N THR A 250 -7.11 -8.98 4.64
CA THR A 250 -6.25 -8.26 3.70
C THR A 250 -7.02 -7.07 3.13
N PRO A 251 -6.53 -5.83 3.33
CA PRO A 251 -7.21 -4.63 2.88
C PRO A 251 -6.92 -4.34 1.40
N LEU A 252 -7.91 -3.74 0.75
CA LEU A 252 -7.82 -3.12 -0.56
C LEU A 252 -8.16 -1.64 -0.41
N LEU A 253 -7.19 -0.76 -0.64
CA LEU A 253 -7.34 0.67 -0.43
C LEU A 253 -7.44 1.42 -1.76
N LEU A 254 -8.50 2.20 -1.91
CA LEU A 254 -8.59 3.19 -2.99
C LEU A 254 -7.53 4.28 -2.79
N GLU A 255 -6.92 4.75 -3.88
CA GLU A 255 -5.87 5.75 -3.83
C GLU A 255 -5.94 6.74 -5.00
N HIS A 256 -5.31 7.92 -4.83
CA HIS A 256 -5.05 8.95 -5.83
C HIS A 256 -6.30 9.48 -6.58
N LEU A 257 -7.46 9.45 -5.94
CA LEU A 257 -8.69 9.98 -6.54
C LEU A 257 -9.04 11.37 -6.00
N PRO A 258 -9.70 12.23 -6.80
CA PRO A 258 -10.46 13.34 -6.27
C PRO A 258 -11.50 12.84 -5.26
N LYS A 259 -11.78 13.65 -4.23
CA LYS A 259 -12.64 13.23 -3.10
C LYS A 259 -14.01 12.71 -3.56
N GLU A 260 -14.59 13.33 -4.56
CA GLU A 260 -15.89 13.00 -5.16
C GLU A 260 -15.89 11.69 -5.95
N GLU A 261 -14.72 11.18 -6.34
CA GLU A 261 -14.57 9.93 -7.11
C GLU A 261 -14.40 8.67 -6.27
N TYR A 262 -14.02 8.81 -4.98
CA TYR A 262 -13.88 7.64 -4.09
C TYR A 262 -15.15 6.81 -3.99
N PRO A 263 -16.36 7.39 -3.81
CA PRO A 263 -17.60 6.61 -3.80
C PRO A 263 -17.87 5.87 -5.11
N LEU A 264 -17.50 6.46 -6.25
CA LEU A 264 -17.67 5.85 -7.57
C LEU A 264 -16.70 4.67 -7.77
N GLY A 265 -15.45 4.81 -7.38
CA GLY A 265 -14.46 3.73 -7.39
C GLY A 265 -14.86 2.57 -6.46
N ALA A 266 -15.31 2.89 -5.24
CA ALA A 266 -15.80 1.89 -4.29
C ALA A 266 -17.02 1.14 -4.85
N ALA A 267 -17.99 1.85 -5.43
CA ALA A 267 -19.19 1.25 -6.03
C ALA A 267 -18.83 0.26 -7.14
N HIS A 268 -17.91 0.62 -8.03
CA HIS A 268 -17.42 -0.29 -9.08
C HIS A 268 -16.79 -1.56 -8.52
N ILE A 269 -15.89 -1.43 -7.54
CA ILE A 269 -15.23 -2.59 -6.90
C ILE A 269 -16.27 -3.52 -6.27
N LEU A 270 -17.24 -2.96 -5.53
CA LEU A 270 -18.30 -3.73 -4.89
C LEU A 270 -19.26 -4.38 -5.91
N GLU A 271 -19.51 -3.74 -7.05
CA GLU A 271 -20.29 -4.31 -8.15
C GLU A 271 -19.59 -5.50 -8.79
N VAL A 272 -18.29 -5.36 -9.12
CA VAL A 272 -17.49 -6.47 -9.66
C VAL A 272 -17.41 -7.62 -8.67
N ALA A 273 -17.22 -7.36 -7.37
CA ALA A 273 -17.22 -8.40 -6.36
C ALA A 273 -18.52 -9.19 -6.37
N ARG A 274 -19.67 -8.51 -6.38
CA ARG A 274 -21.00 -9.16 -6.45
C ARG A 274 -21.18 -9.98 -7.72
N ALA A 275 -20.71 -9.48 -8.87
CA ALA A 275 -20.79 -10.18 -10.15
C ALA A 275 -19.96 -11.49 -10.18
N HIS A 276 -18.99 -11.63 -9.28
CA HIS A 276 -18.13 -12.81 -9.13
C HIS A 276 -18.42 -13.62 -7.85
N ASP A 277 -19.58 -13.40 -7.19
CA ASP A 277 -19.95 -14.06 -5.92
C ASP A 277 -18.92 -13.86 -4.79
N LEU A 278 -18.23 -12.73 -4.80
CA LEU A 278 -17.24 -12.34 -3.80
C LEU A 278 -17.81 -11.32 -2.82
N ASN A 279 -17.39 -11.41 -1.56
CA ASN A 279 -17.91 -10.54 -0.51
C ASN A 279 -16.79 -9.75 0.16
N PHE A 280 -17.04 -8.45 0.34
CA PHE A 280 -16.32 -7.61 1.28
C PHE A 280 -16.98 -7.67 2.66
N ILE A 281 -16.15 -7.76 3.70
CA ILE A 281 -16.60 -7.64 5.08
C ILE A 281 -17.15 -6.22 5.27
N GLN A 282 -18.26 -6.11 5.95
CA GLN A 282 -18.91 -4.85 6.33
C GLN A 282 -18.79 -4.63 7.85
N LEU A 283 -18.82 -3.35 8.29
CA LEU A 283 -18.81 -2.96 9.71
C LEU A 283 -20.19 -3.01 10.35
#